data_4a10f198dee783a74774b5fce671715a
#
_entry.id   4a10f198dee783a74774b5fce671715a
#
_cell.length_a   1.000
_cell.length_b   1.000
_cell.length_c   1.000
_cell.angle_alpha   90.00
_cell.angle_beta   90.00
_cell.angle_gamma   90.00
#
_symmetry.space_group_name_H-M   'P 1'
#
loop_
_entity.id
_entity.type
_entity.pdbx_description
1 polymer ?
#
loop_
_entity_poly.entity_id
_entity_poly.type
_entity_poly.pdbx_seq_one_letter_code
_entity_poly.pdbx_strand_id
1 'polypeptide(L)'
;KKKREMKEKVIFILLIIMILASCAGNRKYDDLMQRADSIMNVNDDSAKVAIRMLDGVKSQLPEFTQAQKMRYELLRHKAMNKACITFTSDSVMKEVVDYYEDHGSANQRMLANYVLGCVYRDMHEVPLALEYYNKATEQADTTAADCDYGTLYRVYSQMGFLFSKQYLPYQLLDAFDKAEKYAYLAKDTLNAIINYQNKGDAYDYLGKKDSVVAINLRSANMFKRIGDNYNAAIALGCNYSYYIEKQDSVNAKKAFEAYFSTGYEGNSNYGDAKAFLLCEKGTYYMFVSRLDSAFSCLNQSLKLSKSYSNKAAATKVLAQYYARVNKPVLAMKYALKSSEYNDSDLLAVRESQLQQIQAMYNYGRNQEIARKAELKAERI
;
A
#
# COMPACT_ATOMS: atom_id res chain seq x y z
N LYS A 1 -23.15 -65.82 19.25
CA LYS A 1 -23.50 -64.48 19.76
C LYS A 1 -22.25 -63.71 20.20
N LYS A 2 -21.46 -64.17 21.15
CA LYS A 2 -20.28 -63.55 21.73
C LYS A 2 -19.21 -63.08 20.69
N LYS A 3 -18.99 -63.82 19.61
CA LYS A 3 -18.01 -63.55 18.56
C LYS A 3 -18.47 -62.42 17.63
N ARG A 4 -19.78 -62.21 17.48
CA ARG A 4 -20.38 -61.15 16.71
C ARG A 4 -20.35 -59.81 17.49
N GLU A 5 -20.68 -59.85 18.77
CA GLU A 5 -20.58 -58.65 19.67
C GLU A 5 -19.14 -58.16 19.82
N MET A 6 -18.16 -59.10 19.82
CA MET A 6 -16.75 -58.72 19.86
C MET A 6 -16.28 -58.06 18.56
N LYS A 7 -16.75 -58.53 17.39
CA LYS A 7 -16.47 -57.90 16.09
C LYS A 7 -17.09 -56.48 16.01
N GLU A 8 -18.32 -56.30 16.46
CA GLU A 8 -18.99 -55.01 16.48
C GLU A 8 -18.28 -54.01 17.41
N LYS A 9 -17.78 -54.45 18.58
CA LYS A 9 -16.96 -53.61 19.48
C LYS A 9 -15.62 -53.25 18.87
N VAL A 10 -14.96 -54.15 18.15
CA VAL A 10 -13.67 -53.86 17.48
C VAL A 10 -13.87 -52.87 16.33
N ILE A 11 -14.93 -53.02 15.54
CA ILE A 11 -15.27 -52.06 14.47
C ILE A 11 -15.57 -50.68 15.06
N PHE A 12 -16.32 -50.62 16.16
CA PHE A 12 -16.63 -49.35 16.84
C PHE A 12 -15.37 -48.64 17.41
N ILE A 13 -14.45 -49.43 18.01
CA ILE A 13 -13.16 -48.90 18.50
C ILE A 13 -12.29 -48.41 17.33
N LEU A 14 -12.24 -49.14 16.21
CA LEU A 14 -11.50 -48.71 15.01
C LEU A 14 -12.09 -47.45 14.40
N LEU A 15 -13.42 -47.31 14.39
CA LEU A 15 -14.11 -46.08 13.98
C LEU A 15 -13.77 -44.88 14.89
N ILE A 16 -13.74 -45.06 16.21
CA ILE A 16 -13.35 -44.04 17.17
C ILE A 16 -11.87 -43.67 16.96
N ILE A 17 -10.98 -44.61 16.74
CA ILE A 17 -9.56 -44.38 16.49
C ILE A 17 -9.38 -43.58 15.16
N MET A 18 -10.13 -43.93 14.10
CA MET A 18 -10.10 -43.16 12.84
C MET A 18 -10.62 -41.76 13.00
N ILE A 19 -11.68 -41.53 13.78
CA ILE A 19 -12.21 -40.18 14.08
C ILE A 19 -11.18 -39.37 14.88
N LEU A 20 -10.56 -39.98 15.90
CA LEU A 20 -9.54 -39.31 16.73
C LEU A 20 -8.26 -38.99 15.93
N ALA A 21 -7.85 -39.90 15.04
CA ALA A 21 -6.71 -39.68 14.14
C ALA A 21 -7.00 -38.55 13.11
N SER A 22 -8.21 -38.48 12.56
CA SER A 22 -8.67 -37.44 11.68
C SER A 22 -8.68 -36.07 12.40
N CYS A 23 -9.18 -36.03 13.65
CA CYS A 23 -9.17 -34.80 14.47
C CYS A 23 -7.74 -34.33 14.82
N ALA A 24 -6.81 -35.25 15.05
CA ALA A 24 -5.41 -34.91 15.35
C ALA A 24 -4.67 -34.35 14.11
N GLY A 25 -4.92 -34.92 12.93
CA GLY A 25 -4.38 -34.42 11.65
C GLY A 25 -4.88 -33.04 11.32
N ASN A 26 -6.17 -32.76 11.51
CA ASN A 26 -6.79 -31.48 11.27
C ASN A 26 -6.21 -30.37 12.17
N ARG A 27 -5.99 -30.64 13.46
CA ARG A 27 -5.39 -29.66 14.40
C ARG A 27 -3.99 -29.23 14.00
N LYS A 28 -3.18 -30.13 13.46
CA LYS A 28 -1.81 -29.81 13.01
C LYS A 28 -1.78 -28.68 11.96
N TYR A 29 -2.69 -28.70 11.00
CA TYR A 29 -2.77 -27.70 9.94
C TYR A 29 -3.34 -26.37 10.47
N ASP A 30 -4.30 -26.43 11.39
CA ASP A 30 -4.85 -25.23 12.04
C ASP A 30 -3.79 -24.51 12.88
N ASP A 31 -2.98 -25.25 13.64
CA ASP A 31 -1.86 -24.70 14.42
C ASP A 31 -0.77 -24.08 13.53
N LEU A 32 -0.49 -24.70 12.37
CA LEU A 32 0.45 -24.15 11.40
C LEU A 32 -0.07 -22.84 10.81
N MET A 33 -1.33 -22.80 10.40
CA MET A 33 -1.96 -21.60 9.85
C MET A 33 -2.02 -20.47 10.88
N GLN A 34 -2.31 -20.77 12.14
CA GLN A 34 -2.31 -19.79 13.22
C GLN A 34 -0.90 -19.24 13.48
N ARG A 35 0.12 -20.09 13.46
CA ARG A 35 1.53 -19.64 13.58
C ARG A 35 1.94 -18.77 12.38
N ALA A 36 1.56 -19.14 11.16
CA ALA A 36 1.83 -18.35 9.97
C ALA A 36 1.18 -16.97 10.07
N ASP A 37 -0.08 -16.88 10.55
CA ASP A 37 -0.77 -15.61 10.75
C ASP A 37 -0.10 -14.75 11.83
N SER A 38 0.32 -15.35 12.94
CA SER A 38 1.03 -14.64 14.01
C SER A 38 2.39 -14.10 13.56
N ILE A 39 3.19 -14.92 12.86
CA ILE A 39 4.53 -14.54 12.39
C ILE A 39 4.46 -13.38 11.42
N MET A 40 3.54 -13.37 10.46
CA MET A 40 3.46 -12.29 9.46
C MET A 40 3.17 -10.91 10.05
N ASN A 41 2.84 -10.81 11.34
CA ASN A 41 2.58 -9.55 12.02
C ASN A 41 3.81 -8.99 12.77
N VAL A 42 4.96 -9.67 12.75
CA VAL A 42 6.17 -9.27 13.51
C VAL A 42 6.95 -8.18 12.78
N ASN A 43 7.25 -8.36 11.47
CA ASN A 43 7.94 -7.38 10.63
C ASN A 43 7.73 -7.71 9.14
N ASP A 44 8.26 -6.88 8.23
CA ASP A 44 8.03 -7.02 6.79
C ASP A 44 8.62 -8.32 6.20
N ASP A 45 9.80 -8.77 6.69
CA ASP A 45 10.41 -10.04 6.23
C ASP A 45 9.66 -11.27 6.75
N SER A 46 8.91 -11.14 7.82
CA SER A 46 8.14 -12.24 8.41
C SER A 46 7.03 -12.73 7.48
N ALA A 47 6.50 -11.89 6.61
CA ALA A 47 5.52 -12.30 5.62
C ALA A 47 6.07 -13.35 4.65
N LYS A 48 7.35 -13.23 4.25
CA LYS A 48 8.03 -14.23 3.42
C LYS A 48 8.25 -15.56 4.16
N VAL A 49 8.45 -15.50 5.49
CA VAL A 49 8.52 -16.71 6.33
C VAL A 49 7.17 -17.39 6.38
N ALA A 50 6.08 -16.63 6.60
CA ALA A 50 4.73 -17.18 6.61
C ALA A 50 4.36 -17.85 5.27
N ILE A 51 4.73 -17.25 4.13
CA ILE A 51 4.55 -17.85 2.80
C ILE A 51 5.27 -19.21 2.72
N ARG A 52 6.55 -19.29 3.11
CA ARG A 52 7.30 -20.56 3.11
C ARG A 52 6.67 -21.62 4.00
N MET A 53 6.15 -21.23 5.16
CA MET A 53 5.45 -22.16 6.06
C MET A 53 4.18 -22.69 5.41
N LEU A 54 3.38 -21.84 4.78
CA LEU A 54 2.15 -22.25 4.08
C LEU A 54 2.47 -23.09 2.83
N ASP A 55 3.45 -22.68 2.02
CA ASP A 55 3.87 -23.45 0.84
C ASP A 55 4.41 -24.85 1.20
N GLY A 56 4.97 -25.02 2.41
CA GLY A 56 5.43 -26.31 2.93
C GLY A 56 4.33 -27.36 3.11
N VAL A 57 3.06 -26.95 3.19
CA VAL A 57 1.91 -27.86 3.30
C VAL A 57 1.04 -27.89 2.04
N LYS A 58 1.49 -27.26 0.96
CA LYS A 58 0.73 -27.17 -0.30
C LYS A 58 0.38 -28.55 -0.89
N SER A 59 1.27 -29.51 -0.77
CA SER A 59 1.03 -30.89 -1.26
C SER A 59 -0.06 -31.64 -0.46
N GLN A 60 -0.38 -31.20 0.75
CA GLN A 60 -1.42 -31.76 1.62
C GLN A 60 -2.79 -31.09 1.46
N LEU A 61 -2.93 -30.08 0.60
CA LEU A 61 -4.22 -29.41 0.34
C LEU A 61 -5.38 -30.35 -0.02
N PRO A 62 -5.18 -31.49 -0.72
CA PRO A 62 -6.25 -32.46 -0.94
C PRO A 62 -6.83 -33.06 0.33
N GLU A 63 -6.06 -33.09 1.44
CA GLU A 63 -6.49 -33.61 2.74
C GLU A 63 -7.25 -32.56 3.59
N PHE A 64 -7.21 -31.29 3.18
CA PHE A 64 -7.83 -30.19 3.92
C PHE A 64 -9.36 -30.23 3.77
N THR A 65 -10.06 -29.89 4.84
CA THR A 65 -11.47 -29.56 4.76
C THR A 65 -11.66 -28.29 3.94
N GLN A 66 -12.88 -28.03 3.46
CA GLN A 66 -13.19 -26.80 2.72
C GLN A 66 -12.83 -25.54 3.54
N ALA A 67 -13.19 -25.53 4.83
CA ALA A 67 -12.84 -24.44 5.74
C ALA A 67 -11.32 -24.20 5.84
N GLN A 68 -10.54 -25.28 5.94
CA GLN A 68 -9.08 -25.19 5.98
C GLN A 68 -8.47 -24.70 4.66
N LYS A 69 -9.02 -25.13 3.52
CA LYS A 69 -8.58 -24.63 2.20
C LYS A 69 -8.82 -23.15 2.08
N MET A 70 -9.99 -22.67 2.42
CA MET A 70 -10.33 -21.25 2.34
C MET A 70 -9.49 -20.40 3.30
N ARG A 71 -9.26 -20.89 4.53
CA ARG A 71 -8.37 -20.26 5.49
C ARG A 71 -6.92 -20.22 5.00
N TYR A 72 -6.42 -21.31 4.43
CA TYR A 72 -5.09 -21.40 3.84
C TYR A 72 -4.91 -20.36 2.72
N GLU A 73 -5.83 -20.30 1.77
CA GLU A 73 -5.77 -19.37 0.66
C GLU A 73 -5.86 -17.92 1.14
N LEU A 74 -6.74 -17.61 2.09
CA LEU A 74 -6.85 -16.28 2.67
C LEU A 74 -5.54 -15.82 3.33
N LEU A 75 -4.95 -16.68 4.18
CA LEU A 75 -3.71 -16.36 4.88
C LEU A 75 -2.51 -16.27 3.91
N ARG A 76 -2.47 -17.13 2.91
CA ARG A 76 -1.41 -17.08 1.89
C ARG A 76 -1.46 -15.78 1.08
N HIS A 77 -2.64 -15.37 0.64
CA HIS A 77 -2.82 -14.11 -0.09
C HIS A 77 -2.58 -12.88 0.81
N LYS A 78 -3.02 -12.93 2.08
CA LYS A 78 -2.65 -11.92 3.08
C LYS A 78 -1.13 -11.77 3.22
N ALA A 79 -0.40 -12.89 3.32
CA ALA A 79 1.05 -12.90 3.41
C ALA A 79 1.71 -12.39 2.12
N MET A 80 1.21 -12.77 0.94
CA MET A 80 1.69 -12.27 -0.36
C MET A 80 1.51 -10.77 -0.48
N ASN A 81 0.33 -10.23 -0.13
CA ASN A 81 0.11 -8.78 -0.11
C ASN A 81 1.09 -8.06 0.82
N LYS A 82 1.33 -8.61 2.00
CA LYS A 82 2.26 -8.03 2.98
C LYS A 82 3.73 -8.13 2.54
N ALA A 83 4.08 -9.16 1.76
CA ALA A 83 5.40 -9.32 1.15
C ALA A 83 5.58 -8.51 -0.15
N CYS A 84 4.61 -7.66 -0.51
CA CYS A 84 4.59 -6.87 -1.75
C CYS A 84 4.71 -7.73 -3.02
N ILE A 85 4.13 -8.94 -3.01
CA ILE A 85 4.04 -9.80 -4.19
C ILE A 85 2.79 -9.40 -4.98
N THR A 86 2.98 -8.94 -6.21
CA THR A 86 1.92 -8.46 -7.09
C THR A 86 0.99 -9.59 -7.52
N PHE A 87 -0.31 -9.37 -7.41
CA PHE A 87 -1.33 -10.30 -7.87
C PHE A 87 -1.66 -10.10 -9.36
N THR A 88 -1.95 -11.20 -10.05
CA THR A 88 -2.29 -11.22 -11.48
C THR A 88 -3.61 -11.93 -11.78
N SER A 89 -4.30 -12.46 -10.78
CA SER A 89 -5.57 -13.17 -10.91
C SER A 89 -6.40 -13.04 -9.64
N ASP A 90 -7.70 -12.90 -9.80
CA ASP A 90 -8.68 -12.77 -8.74
C ASP A 90 -9.43 -14.08 -8.41
N SER A 91 -9.26 -15.13 -9.24
CA SER A 91 -10.08 -16.35 -9.21
C SER A 91 -10.12 -17.01 -7.82
N VAL A 92 -8.95 -17.21 -7.20
CA VAL A 92 -8.87 -17.85 -5.87
C VAL A 92 -9.51 -17.00 -4.79
N MET A 93 -9.25 -15.68 -4.83
CA MET A 93 -9.79 -14.79 -3.79
C MET A 93 -11.30 -14.55 -3.93
N LYS A 94 -11.88 -14.68 -5.12
CA LYS A 94 -13.34 -14.71 -5.30
C LYS A 94 -13.95 -15.90 -4.58
N GLU A 95 -13.42 -17.11 -4.78
CA GLU A 95 -13.88 -18.32 -4.08
C GLU A 95 -13.77 -18.16 -2.56
N VAL A 96 -12.70 -17.53 -2.09
CA VAL A 96 -12.49 -17.25 -0.66
C VAL A 96 -13.54 -16.26 -0.13
N VAL A 97 -13.83 -15.18 -0.85
CA VAL A 97 -14.85 -14.21 -0.46
C VAL A 97 -16.22 -14.88 -0.43
N ASP A 98 -16.62 -15.58 -1.50
CA ASP A 98 -17.90 -16.27 -1.59
C ASP A 98 -18.08 -17.26 -0.43
N TYR A 99 -17.03 -18.01 -0.08
CA TYR A 99 -17.09 -18.93 1.07
C TYR A 99 -17.32 -18.21 2.40
N TYR A 100 -16.55 -17.11 2.66
CA TYR A 100 -16.66 -16.39 3.92
C TYR A 100 -17.91 -15.54 4.03
N GLU A 101 -18.59 -15.20 2.93
CA GLU A 101 -19.92 -14.55 2.95
C GLU A 101 -20.88 -15.35 3.81
N ASP A 102 -20.95 -16.67 3.60
CA ASP A 102 -21.86 -17.57 4.29
C ASP A 102 -21.32 -18.18 5.59
N HIS A 103 -19.98 -18.30 5.72
CA HIS A 103 -19.35 -19.11 6.78
C HIS A 103 -18.43 -18.30 7.69
N GLY A 104 -18.21 -17.00 7.38
CA GLY A 104 -17.22 -16.18 8.06
C GLY A 104 -17.77 -15.37 9.23
N SER A 105 -16.90 -15.09 10.22
CA SER A 105 -17.13 -14.01 11.16
C SER A 105 -17.00 -12.63 10.47
N ALA A 106 -17.48 -11.56 11.11
CA ALA A 106 -17.31 -10.19 10.61
C ALA A 106 -15.86 -9.88 10.23
N ASN A 107 -14.89 -10.23 11.10
CA ASN A 107 -13.47 -10.04 10.82
C ASN A 107 -12.95 -10.87 9.65
N GLN A 108 -13.45 -12.08 9.46
CA GLN A 108 -13.05 -12.93 8.33
C GLN A 108 -13.61 -12.41 7.01
N ARG A 109 -14.88 -11.98 6.98
CA ARG A 109 -15.47 -11.33 5.81
C ARG A 109 -14.76 -10.03 5.46
N MET A 110 -14.48 -9.20 6.46
CA MET A 110 -13.70 -7.96 6.29
C MET A 110 -12.32 -8.26 5.69
N LEU A 111 -11.58 -9.24 6.24
CA LEU A 111 -10.25 -9.60 5.76
C LEU A 111 -10.30 -10.17 4.33
N ALA A 112 -11.25 -11.02 4.01
CA ALA A 112 -11.39 -11.61 2.67
C ALA A 112 -11.67 -10.53 1.61
N ASN A 113 -12.61 -9.63 1.88
CA ASN A 113 -12.91 -8.48 1.02
C ASN A 113 -11.71 -7.54 0.89
N TYR A 114 -11.00 -7.25 1.99
CA TYR A 114 -9.78 -6.44 1.96
C TYR A 114 -8.72 -7.04 1.04
N VAL A 115 -8.43 -8.34 1.16
CA VAL A 115 -7.41 -9.00 0.34
C VAL A 115 -7.82 -9.05 -1.13
N LEU A 116 -9.10 -9.30 -1.44
CA LEU A 116 -9.58 -9.23 -2.83
C LEU A 116 -9.51 -7.80 -3.39
N GLY A 117 -9.78 -6.78 -2.57
CA GLY A 117 -9.53 -5.39 -2.94
C GLY A 117 -8.05 -5.11 -3.28
N CYS A 118 -7.10 -5.71 -2.53
CA CYS A 118 -5.68 -5.62 -2.85
C CYS A 118 -5.33 -6.34 -4.16
N VAL A 119 -5.97 -7.48 -4.45
CA VAL A 119 -5.81 -8.16 -5.75
C VAL A 119 -6.23 -7.25 -6.89
N TYR A 120 -7.40 -6.63 -6.83
CA TYR A 120 -7.86 -5.70 -7.86
C TYR A 120 -7.01 -4.43 -7.96
N ARG A 121 -6.50 -3.92 -6.83
CA ARG A 121 -5.52 -2.82 -6.84
C ARG A 121 -4.29 -3.17 -7.68
N ASP A 122 -3.74 -4.36 -7.50
CA ASP A 122 -2.54 -4.82 -8.21
C ASP A 122 -2.82 -5.13 -9.68
N MET A 123 -4.04 -5.54 -10.01
CA MET A 123 -4.52 -5.73 -11.38
C MET A 123 -4.90 -4.40 -12.07
N HIS A 124 -4.74 -3.27 -11.38
CA HIS A 124 -5.13 -1.92 -11.84
C HIS A 124 -6.64 -1.73 -12.07
N GLU A 125 -7.48 -2.59 -11.51
CA GLU A 125 -8.94 -2.52 -11.53
C GLU A 125 -9.45 -1.65 -10.37
N VAL A 126 -9.16 -0.35 -10.43
CA VAL A 126 -9.41 0.61 -9.33
C VAL A 126 -10.87 0.62 -8.85
N PRO A 127 -11.90 0.61 -9.74
CA PRO A 127 -13.30 0.57 -9.30
C PRO A 127 -13.63 -0.67 -8.47
N LEU A 128 -13.15 -1.85 -8.91
CA LEU A 128 -13.35 -3.11 -8.18
C LEU A 128 -12.57 -3.10 -6.85
N ALA A 129 -11.34 -2.56 -6.84
CA ALA A 129 -10.59 -2.41 -5.60
C ALA A 129 -11.36 -1.57 -4.57
N LEU A 130 -11.92 -0.42 -4.97
CA LEU A 130 -12.73 0.44 -4.10
C LEU A 130 -14.03 -0.24 -3.67
N GLU A 131 -14.69 -0.99 -4.55
CA GLU A 131 -15.88 -1.76 -4.19
C GLU A 131 -15.60 -2.75 -3.06
N TYR A 132 -14.56 -3.57 -3.22
CA TYR A 132 -14.23 -4.57 -2.20
C TYR A 132 -13.64 -3.97 -0.93
N TYR A 133 -12.96 -2.81 -1.00
CA TYR A 133 -12.61 -2.06 0.20
C TYR A 133 -13.85 -1.51 0.92
N ASN A 134 -14.86 -1.01 0.21
CA ASN A 134 -16.12 -0.59 0.81
C ASN A 134 -16.85 -1.78 1.46
N LYS A 135 -16.99 -2.91 0.74
CA LYS A 135 -17.53 -4.16 1.32
C LYS A 135 -16.78 -4.57 2.58
N ALA A 136 -15.45 -4.48 2.58
CA ALA A 136 -14.66 -4.78 3.78
C ALA A 136 -15.02 -3.84 4.95
N THR A 137 -15.21 -2.54 4.71
CA THR A 137 -15.61 -1.60 5.79
C THR A 137 -17.02 -1.85 6.30
N GLU A 138 -17.96 -2.27 5.43
CA GLU A 138 -19.33 -2.60 5.78
C GLU A 138 -19.43 -3.87 6.66
N GLN A 139 -18.49 -4.82 6.49
CA GLN A 139 -18.41 -6.01 7.32
C GLN A 139 -17.82 -5.76 8.72
N ALA A 140 -17.18 -4.60 8.95
CA ALA A 140 -16.52 -4.30 10.21
C ALA A 140 -17.53 -4.00 11.31
N ASP A 141 -17.63 -4.87 12.31
CA ASP A 141 -18.39 -4.59 13.52
C ASP A 141 -17.52 -3.83 14.53
N THR A 142 -17.55 -2.51 14.45
CA THR A 142 -16.78 -1.64 15.35
C THR A 142 -17.32 -1.59 16.79
N THR A 143 -18.44 -2.26 17.08
CA THR A 143 -19.01 -2.39 18.43
C THR A 143 -18.54 -3.67 19.12
N ALA A 144 -18.07 -4.65 18.35
CA ALA A 144 -17.53 -5.89 18.88
C ALA A 144 -16.18 -5.68 19.56
N ALA A 145 -15.98 -6.32 20.70
CA ALA A 145 -14.73 -6.21 21.46
C ALA A 145 -13.51 -6.80 20.73
N ASP A 146 -13.75 -7.73 19.81
CA ASP A 146 -12.73 -8.41 19.00
C ASP A 146 -12.59 -7.85 17.59
N CYS A 147 -13.14 -6.66 17.31
CA CYS A 147 -13.04 -6.01 16.00
C CYS A 147 -11.56 -5.88 15.56
N ASP A 148 -11.23 -6.39 14.38
CA ASP A 148 -9.89 -6.26 13.81
C ASP A 148 -9.65 -4.85 13.24
N TYR A 149 -9.44 -3.89 14.14
CA TYR A 149 -9.07 -2.52 13.77
C TYR A 149 -7.77 -2.47 12.96
N GLY A 150 -6.91 -3.50 13.09
CA GLY A 150 -5.68 -3.61 12.31
C GLY A 150 -5.95 -3.81 10.81
N THR A 151 -6.91 -4.66 10.47
CA THR A 151 -7.36 -4.79 9.08
C THR A 151 -8.13 -3.54 8.63
N LEU A 152 -9.01 -3.01 9.48
CA LEU A 152 -9.86 -1.88 9.15
C LEU A 152 -9.06 -0.61 8.80
N TYR A 153 -8.02 -0.26 9.57
CA TYR A 153 -7.21 0.91 9.21
C TYR A 153 -6.44 0.70 7.89
N ARG A 154 -6.00 -0.53 7.60
CA ARG A 154 -5.32 -0.83 6.33
C ARG A 154 -6.25 -0.66 5.14
N VAL A 155 -7.52 -1.05 5.27
CA VAL A 155 -8.54 -0.80 4.23
C VAL A 155 -8.60 0.69 3.92
N TYR A 156 -8.81 1.53 4.93
CA TYR A 156 -8.88 2.99 4.72
C TYR A 156 -7.59 3.58 4.21
N SER A 157 -6.43 3.09 4.66
CA SER A 157 -5.12 3.51 4.11
C SER A 157 -5.01 3.21 2.62
N GLN A 158 -5.43 2.02 2.18
CA GLN A 158 -5.41 1.66 0.75
C GLN A 158 -6.38 2.52 -0.07
N MET A 159 -7.57 2.82 0.46
CA MET A 159 -8.49 3.76 -0.17
C MET A 159 -7.85 5.15 -0.31
N GLY A 160 -7.21 5.65 0.75
CA GLY A 160 -6.47 6.92 0.73
C GLY A 160 -5.41 6.97 -0.37
N PHE A 161 -4.61 5.92 -0.52
CA PHE A 161 -3.62 5.83 -1.59
C PHE A 161 -4.24 5.76 -2.99
N LEU A 162 -5.40 5.11 -3.16
CA LEU A 162 -6.11 5.13 -4.44
C LEU A 162 -6.65 6.53 -4.75
N PHE A 163 -7.20 7.24 -3.77
CA PHE A 163 -7.67 8.61 -3.94
C PHE A 163 -6.52 9.59 -4.21
N SER A 164 -5.34 9.38 -3.59
CA SER A 164 -4.13 10.16 -3.88
C SER A 164 -3.75 10.04 -5.36
N LYS A 165 -3.70 8.81 -5.89
CA LYS A 165 -3.39 8.59 -7.32
C LYS A 165 -4.39 9.22 -8.29
N GLN A 166 -5.62 9.49 -7.84
CA GLN A 166 -6.68 10.10 -8.63
C GLN A 166 -6.82 11.60 -8.38
N TYR A 167 -5.95 12.20 -7.57
CA TYR A 167 -6.01 13.63 -7.19
C TYR A 167 -7.37 14.02 -6.57
N LEU A 168 -7.91 13.19 -5.67
CA LEU A 168 -9.18 13.39 -4.97
C LEU A 168 -8.93 13.80 -3.51
N PRO A 169 -8.59 15.07 -3.23
CA PRO A 169 -8.06 15.50 -1.93
C PRO A 169 -9.06 15.35 -0.78
N TYR A 170 -10.34 15.53 -1.01
CA TYR A 170 -11.36 15.43 0.06
C TYR A 170 -11.61 13.98 0.47
N GLN A 171 -11.70 13.07 -0.50
CA GLN A 171 -11.85 11.63 -0.26
C GLN A 171 -10.58 11.06 0.40
N LEU A 172 -9.42 11.54 -0.03
CA LEU A 172 -8.13 11.20 0.57
C LEU A 172 -8.08 11.58 2.06
N LEU A 173 -8.49 12.82 2.40
CA LEU A 173 -8.54 13.29 3.80
C LEU A 173 -9.45 12.41 4.64
N ASP A 174 -10.68 12.15 4.19
CA ASP A 174 -11.65 11.31 4.91
C ASP A 174 -11.10 9.90 5.15
N ALA A 175 -10.48 9.31 4.11
CA ALA A 175 -9.90 7.97 4.22
C ALA A 175 -8.74 7.93 5.22
N PHE A 176 -7.80 8.87 5.16
CA PHE A 176 -6.67 8.88 6.11
C PHE A 176 -7.08 9.32 7.52
N ASP A 177 -8.13 10.14 7.70
CA ASP A 177 -8.69 10.43 9.02
C ASP A 177 -9.24 9.16 9.68
N LYS A 178 -9.98 8.34 8.92
CA LYS A 178 -10.48 7.05 9.40
C LYS A 178 -9.34 6.05 9.65
N ALA A 179 -8.36 6.00 8.75
CA ALA A 179 -7.18 5.15 8.89
C ALA A 179 -6.38 5.50 10.16
N GLU A 180 -6.11 6.79 10.41
CA GLU A 180 -5.46 7.26 11.63
C GLU A 180 -6.23 6.83 12.89
N LYS A 181 -7.55 7.10 12.93
CA LYS A 181 -8.43 6.73 14.04
C LYS A 181 -8.36 5.24 14.35
N TYR A 182 -8.53 4.39 13.35
CA TYR A 182 -8.54 2.94 13.55
C TYR A 182 -7.15 2.37 13.83
N ALA A 183 -6.08 2.98 13.34
CA ALA A 183 -4.72 2.60 13.71
C ALA A 183 -4.46 2.86 15.21
N TYR A 184 -4.93 3.97 15.77
CA TYR A 184 -4.88 4.18 17.23
C TYR A 184 -5.68 3.14 18.01
N LEU A 185 -6.89 2.78 17.55
CA LEU A 185 -7.69 1.72 18.17
C LEU A 185 -7.02 0.34 18.09
N ALA A 186 -6.29 0.08 16.99
CA ALA A 186 -5.46 -1.10 16.82
C ALA A 186 -4.18 -1.07 17.69
N LYS A 187 -3.92 0.01 18.44
CA LYS A 187 -2.68 0.26 19.20
C LYS A 187 -1.43 0.31 18.31
N ASP A 188 -1.60 0.62 17.05
CA ASP A 188 -0.53 0.78 16.06
C ASP A 188 -0.21 2.27 15.87
N THR A 189 0.47 2.84 16.88
CA THR A 189 0.79 4.28 16.92
C THR A 189 1.66 4.69 15.73
N LEU A 190 2.56 3.82 15.28
CA LEU A 190 3.42 4.11 14.13
C LEU A 190 2.59 4.36 12.86
N ASN A 191 1.71 3.42 12.52
CA ASN A 191 0.85 3.57 11.35
C ASN A 191 -0.21 4.68 11.52
N ALA A 192 -0.64 5.00 12.74
CA ALA A 192 -1.48 6.17 12.99
C ALA A 192 -0.76 7.47 12.57
N ILE A 193 0.51 7.64 12.95
CA ILE A 193 1.30 8.83 12.58
C ILE A 193 1.56 8.86 11.08
N ILE A 194 1.85 7.72 10.43
CA ILE A 194 2.03 7.63 8.99
C ILE A 194 0.74 8.06 8.25
N ASN A 195 -0.43 7.56 8.68
CA ASN A 195 -1.70 7.96 8.08
C ASN A 195 -2.00 9.46 8.30
N TYR A 196 -1.66 10.00 9.48
CA TYR A 196 -1.74 11.44 9.70
C TYR A 196 -0.85 12.22 8.73
N GLN A 197 0.40 11.80 8.51
CA GLN A 197 1.34 12.45 7.60
C GLN A 197 0.85 12.40 6.15
N ASN A 198 0.27 11.29 5.70
CA ASN A 198 -0.23 11.12 4.34
C ASN A 198 -1.38 12.10 3.98
N LYS A 199 -2.03 12.73 4.96
CA LYS A 199 -2.97 13.83 4.71
C LYS A 199 -2.29 15.03 4.04
N GLY A 200 -0.96 15.14 4.16
CA GLY A 200 -0.17 16.17 3.49
C GLY A 200 -0.39 16.22 2.00
N ASP A 201 -0.56 15.07 1.33
CA ASP A 201 -0.80 15.00 -0.12
C ASP A 201 -2.07 15.77 -0.53
N ALA A 202 -3.13 15.67 0.28
CA ALA A 202 -4.37 16.41 -0.01
C ALA A 202 -4.17 17.93 0.04
N TYR A 203 -3.42 18.40 1.02
CA TYR A 203 -3.12 19.82 1.15
C TYR A 203 -2.18 20.30 0.04
N ASP A 204 -1.27 19.44 -0.42
CA ASP A 204 -0.43 19.74 -1.59
C ASP A 204 -1.28 19.88 -2.86
N TYR A 205 -2.20 18.95 -3.12
CA TYR A 205 -3.15 19.04 -4.25
C TYR A 205 -4.03 20.28 -4.19
N LEU A 206 -4.36 20.77 -3.00
CA LEU A 206 -5.10 22.01 -2.77
C LEU A 206 -4.21 23.27 -2.81
N GLY A 207 -2.91 23.13 -3.08
CA GLY A 207 -1.95 24.25 -3.10
C GLY A 207 -1.66 24.85 -1.72
N LYS A 208 -2.02 24.19 -0.63
CA LYS A 208 -1.88 24.69 0.75
C LYS A 208 -0.53 24.28 1.35
N LYS A 209 0.56 24.78 0.78
CA LYS A 209 1.93 24.41 1.18
C LYS A 209 2.23 24.62 2.67
N ASP A 210 1.71 25.70 3.29
CA ASP A 210 1.91 25.95 4.73
C ASP A 210 1.27 24.82 5.58
N SER A 211 0.13 24.27 5.15
CA SER A 211 -0.52 23.14 5.82
C SER A 211 0.29 21.85 5.68
N VAL A 212 0.92 21.63 4.52
CA VAL A 212 1.84 20.48 4.31
C VAL A 212 3.01 20.56 5.29
N VAL A 213 3.64 21.74 5.41
CA VAL A 213 4.75 21.97 6.35
C VAL A 213 4.31 21.73 7.79
N ALA A 214 3.13 22.23 8.18
CA ALA A 214 2.60 22.03 9.53
C ALA A 214 2.35 20.54 9.84
N ILE A 215 1.80 19.76 8.91
CA ILE A 215 1.62 18.31 9.04
C ILE A 215 2.97 17.62 9.22
N ASN A 216 3.95 17.91 8.37
CA ASN A 216 5.26 17.29 8.44
C ASN A 216 5.98 17.60 9.76
N LEU A 217 5.93 18.84 10.25
CA LEU A 217 6.50 19.23 11.55
C LEU A 217 5.82 18.52 12.71
N ARG A 218 4.49 18.40 12.66
CA ARG A 218 3.74 17.69 13.70
C ARG A 218 4.04 16.19 13.66
N SER A 219 4.08 15.58 12.48
CA SER A 219 4.46 14.17 12.29
C SER A 219 5.86 13.90 12.83
N ALA A 220 6.84 14.76 12.51
CA ALA A 220 8.20 14.64 13.03
C ALA A 220 8.25 14.66 14.57
N ASN A 221 7.46 15.53 15.20
CA ASN A 221 7.36 15.56 16.67
C ASN A 221 6.67 14.30 17.23
N MET A 222 5.65 13.77 16.55
CA MET A 222 4.97 12.55 16.97
C MET A 222 5.89 11.33 16.84
N PHE A 223 6.64 11.19 15.74
CA PHE A 223 7.65 10.14 15.58
C PHE A 223 8.74 10.20 16.65
N LYS A 224 9.25 11.40 17.00
CA LYS A 224 10.22 11.57 18.08
C LYS A 224 9.69 11.08 19.42
N ARG A 225 8.40 11.33 19.74
CA ARG A 225 7.77 10.90 21.00
C ARG A 225 7.71 9.40 21.15
N ILE A 226 7.61 8.64 20.04
CA ILE A 226 7.65 7.17 20.06
C ILE A 226 9.06 6.60 19.87
N GLY A 227 10.10 7.45 19.82
CA GLY A 227 11.48 7.04 19.65
C GLY A 227 11.91 6.77 18.22
N ASP A 228 11.04 6.99 17.24
CA ASP A 228 11.32 6.79 15.82
C ASP A 228 12.02 8.01 15.22
N ASN A 229 13.31 8.11 15.49
CA ASN A 229 14.12 9.22 14.98
C ASN A 229 14.32 9.17 13.47
N TYR A 230 14.24 8.00 12.85
CA TYR A 230 14.36 7.81 11.40
C TYR A 230 13.19 8.47 10.67
N ASN A 231 11.96 8.09 10.98
CA ASN A 231 10.77 8.69 10.36
C ASN A 231 10.59 10.16 10.76
N ALA A 232 11.01 10.55 11.98
CA ALA A 232 11.03 11.95 12.38
C ALA A 232 11.94 12.81 11.49
N ALA A 233 13.13 12.30 11.15
CA ALA A 233 14.07 12.99 10.27
C ALA A 233 13.55 13.09 8.83
N ILE A 234 12.93 12.02 8.33
CA ILE A 234 12.28 12.02 6.99
C ILE A 234 11.16 13.06 6.95
N ALA A 235 10.25 13.05 7.93
CA ALA A 235 9.13 13.99 7.98
C ALA A 235 9.60 15.45 8.05
N LEU A 236 10.64 15.74 8.85
CA LEU A 236 11.25 17.07 8.90
C LEU A 236 11.87 17.42 7.56
N GLY A 237 12.55 16.48 6.95
CA GLY A 237 13.25 16.63 5.69
C GLY A 237 12.33 16.98 4.52
N CYS A 238 11.12 16.45 4.47
CA CYS A 238 10.15 16.76 3.40
C CYS A 238 9.87 18.28 3.23
N ASN A 239 10.24 19.10 4.21
CA ASN A 239 10.00 20.55 4.15
C ASN A 239 11.14 21.35 3.53
N TYR A 240 12.28 20.76 3.16
CA TYR A 240 13.45 21.55 2.73
C TYR A 240 13.19 22.34 1.44
N SER A 241 12.43 21.81 0.48
CA SER A 241 12.08 22.50 -0.77
C SER A 241 11.22 23.74 -0.51
N TYR A 242 10.29 23.69 0.43
CA TYR A 242 9.51 24.83 0.89
C TYR A 242 10.42 25.91 1.48
N TYR A 243 11.37 25.55 2.33
CA TYR A 243 12.31 26.52 2.91
C TYR A 243 13.25 27.14 1.87
N ILE A 244 13.62 26.37 0.83
CA ILE A 244 14.36 26.93 -0.32
C ILE A 244 13.52 27.98 -1.05
N GLU A 245 12.25 27.71 -1.33
CA GLU A 245 11.33 28.68 -1.96
C GLU A 245 11.19 29.96 -1.12
N LYS A 246 11.14 29.82 0.19
CA LYS A 246 11.05 30.95 1.13
C LYS A 246 12.39 31.64 1.39
N GLN A 247 13.49 31.19 0.78
CA GLN A 247 14.86 31.68 1.03
C GLN A 247 15.30 31.56 2.49
N ASP A 248 14.69 30.64 3.24
CA ASP A 248 15.04 30.32 4.63
C ASP A 248 16.20 29.33 4.67
N SER A 249 17.43 29.85 4.59
CA SER A 249 18.65 29.04 4.52
C SER A 249 18.89 28.21 5.79
N VAL A 250 18.45 28.68 6.95
CA VAL A 250 18.64 27.99 8.22
C VAL A 250 17.76 26.74 8.31
N ASN A 251 16.47 26.88 8.02
CA ASN A 251 15.55 25.75 8.08
C ASN A 251 15.73 24.81 6.88
N ALA A 252 16.07 25.33 5.68
CA ALA A 252 16.43 24.51 4.53
C ALA A 252 17.62 23.61 4.84
N LYS A 253 18.68 24.14 5.48
CA LYS A 253 19.85 23.36 5.90
C LYS A 253 19.47 22.27 6.92
N LYS A 254 18.74 22.65 7.97
CA LYS A 254 18.31 21.69 9.01
C LYS A 254 17.48 20.54 8.43
N ALA A 255 16.51 20.86 7.57
CA ALA A 255 15.65 19.85 6.94
C ALA A 255 16.45 18.95 5.99
N PHE A 256 17.34 19.53 5.18
CA PHE A 256 18.22 18.77 4.29
C PHE A 256 19.13 17.82 5.05
N GLU A 257 19.83 18.29 6.08
CA GLU A 257 20.73 17.49 6.90
C GLU A 257 19.96 16.37 7.63
N ALA A 258 18.78 16.65 8.18
CA ALA A 258 17.93 15.66 8.81
C ALA A 258 17.58 14.53 7.85
N TYR A 259 17.13 14.86 6.64
CA TYR A 259 16.73 13.89 5.64
C TYR A 259 17.89 13.00 5.18
N PHE A 260 18.99 13.62 4.76
CA PHE A 260 20.12 12.90 4.18
C PHE A 260 21.04 12.22 5.21
N SER A 261 20.96 12.60 6.51
CA SER A 261 21.64 11.88 7.60
C SER A 261 21.03 10.51 7.90
N THR A 262 19.79 10.24 7.47
CA THR A 262 19.14 8.94 7.65
C THR A 262 19.78 7.81 6.86
N GLY A 263 20.62 8.14 5.88
CA GLY A 263 21.12 7.16 4.90
C GLY A 263 20.07 6.63 3.94
N TYR A 264 18.89 7.27 3.90
CA TYR A 264 17.83 6.89 2.97
C TYR A 264 18.29 7.11 1.52
N GLU A 265 18.47 6.03 0.78
CA GLU A 265 18.89 6.06 -0.63
C GLU A 265 17.70 5.91 -1.60
N GLY A 266 16.49 5.94 -1.08
CA GLY A 266 15.28 5.60 -1.82
C GLY A 266 14.97 4.10 -1.75
N ASN A 267 13.70 3.74 -1.81
CA ASN A 267 13.29 2.34 -1.91
C ASN A 267 13.64 1.84 -3.32
N SER A 268 14.52 0.84 -3.41
CA SER A 268 14.97 0.25 -4.68
C SER A 268 13.84 -0.32 -5.55
N ASN A 269 12.67 -0.58 -4.96
CA ASN A 269 11.47 -1.02 -5.68
C ASN A 269 10.79 0.12 -6.48
N TYR A 270 11.09 1.39 -6.17
CA TYR A 270 10.66 2.54 -6.96
C TYR A 270 11.82 2.95 -7.87
N GLY A 271 11.79 2.47 -9.12
CA GLY A 271 12.91 2.54 -10.07
C GLY A 271 13.54 3.92 -10.30
N ASP A 272 12.90 5.00 -9.85
CA ASP A 272 13.37 6.38 -9.97
C ASP A 272 13.68 7.07 -8.63
N ALA A 273 13.56 6.38 -7.50
CA ALA A 273 13.79 6.99 -6.18
C ALA A 273 15.19 7.58 -6.03
N LYS A 274 16.21 6.88 -6.50
CA LYS A 274 17.60 7.38 -6.46
C LYS A 274 17.80 8.60 -7.36
N ALA A 275 17.17 8.63 -8.54
CA ALA A 275 17.22 9.76 -9.45
C ALA A 275 16.55 10.99 -8.84
N PHE A 276 15.36 10.81 -8.22
CA PHE A 276 14.67 11.84 -7.47
C PHE A 276 15.56 12.42 -6.37
N LEU A 277 16.12 11.59 -5.49
CA LEU A 277 16.97 12.05 -4.39
C LEU A 277 18.22 12.82 -4.87
N LEU A 278 18.81 12.41 -5.98
CA LEU A 278 19.94 13.14 -6.59
C LEU A 278 19.49 14.49 -7.14
N CYS A 279 18.30 14.59 -7.72
CA CYS A 279 17.74 15.88 -8.16
C CYS A 279 17.55 16.83 -6.96
N GLU A 280 16.99 16.30 -5.88
CA GLU A 280 16.78 17.04 -4.65
C GLU A 280 18.10 17.53 -4.03
N LYS A 281 19.13 16.66 -3.95
CA LYS A 281 20.50 17.07 -3.54
C LYS A 281 21.05 18.17 -4.44
N GLY A 282 20.89 18.02 -5.75
CA GLY A 282 21.35 18.99 -6.73
C GLY A 282 20.66 20.35 -6.53
N THR A 283 19.36 20.35 -6.28
CA THR A 283 18.56 21.56 -6.01
C THR A 283 19.05 22.28 -4.74
N TYR A 284 19.31 21.54 -3.67
CA TYR A 284 19.87 22.11 -2.46
C TYR A 284 21.27 22.68 -2.68
N TYR A 285 22.17 21.97 -3.41
CA TYR A 285 23.50 22.47 -3.72
C TYR A 285 23.48 23.70 -4.61
N MET A 286 22.51 23.82 -5.51
CA MET A 286 22.25 25.08 -6.25
C MET A 286 21.90 26.22 -5.31
N PHE A 287 21.02 25.97 -4.32
CA PHE A 287 20.60 26.97 -3.34
C PHE A 287 21.78 27.48 -2.49
N VAL A 288 22.64 26.57 -2.01
CA VAL A 288 23.82 26.95 -1.21
C VAL A 288 25.07 27.28 -2.06
N SER A 289 24.91 27.48 -3.36
CA SER A 289 25.99 27.85 -4.30
C SER A 289 27.15 26.86 -4.42
N ARG A 290 26.94 25.60 -4.11
CA ARG A 290 27.90 24.50 -4.36
C ARG A 290 27.72 23.96 -5.79
N LEU A 291 28.14 24.76 -6.77
CA LEU A 291 27.82 24.53 -8.18
C LEU A 291 28.35 23.21 -8.75
N ASP A 292 29.56 22.79 -8.38
CA ASP A 292 30.14 21.51 -8.87
C ASP A 292 29.38 20.30 -8.32
N SER A 293 29.04 20.35 -7.03
CA SER A 293 28.22 19.30 -6.39
C SER A 293 26.82 19.25 -7.00
N ALA A 294 26.21 20.42 -7.27
CA ALA A 294 24.91 20.52 -7.93
C ALA A 294 24.96 19.87 -9.32
N PHE A 295 25.94 20.25 -10.14
CA PHE A 295 26.09 19.73 -11.48
C PHE A 295 26.27 18.21 -11.50
N SER A 296 27.13 17.68 -10.63
CA SER A 296 27.34 16.24 -10.50
C SER A 296 26.05 15.49 -10.15
N CYS A 297 25.34 15.93 -9.12
CA CYS A 297 24.07 15.30 -8.69
C CYS A 297 23.01 15.35 -9.78
N LEU A 298 22.81 16.52 -10.42
CA LEU A 298 21.78 16.71 -11.44
C LEU A 298 22.02 15.84 -12.70
N ASN A 299 23.30 15.74 -13.16
CA ASN A 299 23.61 14.88 -14.29
C ASN A 299 23.44 13.40 -13.96
N GLN A 300 23.81 12.97 -12.74
CA GLN A 300 23.54 11.60 -12.29
C GLN A 300 22.03 11.33 -12.19
N SER A 301 21.25 12.28 -11.66
CA SER A 301 19.80 12.21 -11.64
C SER A 301 19.25 12.01 -13.04
N LEU A 302 19.59 12.89 -13.97
CA LEU A 302 19.09 12.81 -15.35
C LEU A 302 19.47 11.50 -16.04
N LYS A 303 20.67 10.98 -15.80
CA LYS A 303 21.15 9.70 -16.35
C LYS A 303 20.37 8.49 -15.81
N LEU A 304 20.00 8.52 -14.54
CA LEU A 304 19.31 7.42 -13.87
C LEU A 304 17.79 7.49 -14.04
N SER A 305 17.25 8.68 -14.35
CA SER A 305 15.80 8.89 -14.45
C SER A 305 15.16 8.10 -15.58
N LYS A 306 14.11 7.37 -15.25
CA LYS A 306 13.23 6.68 -16.20
C LYS A 306 11.96 7.50 -16.46
N SER A 307 11.38 8.11 -15.41
CA SER A 307 10.17 8.93 -15.51
C SER A 307 10.43 10.29 -16.16
N TYR A 308 9.44 10.79 -16.87
CA TYR A 308 9.47 12.12 -17.46
C TYR A 308 9.46 13.22 -16.38
N SER A 309 8.74 13.03 -15.28
CA SER A 309 8.70 13.95 -14.15
C SER A 309 10.10 14.24 -13.57
N ASN A 310 10.87 13.19 -13.25
CA ASN A 310 12.23 13.36 -12.73
C ASN A 310 13.18 13.97 -13.76
N LYS A 311 13.04 13.62 -15.05
CA LYS A 311 13.82 14.23 -16.14
C LYS A 311 13.52 15.72 -16.27
N ALA A 312 12.23 16.09 -16.19
CA ALA A 312 11.80 17.49 -16.24
C ALA A 312 12.36 18.29 -15.05
N ALA A 313 12.27 17.75 -13.85
CA ALA A 313 12.83 18.39 -12.64
C ALA A 313 14.35 18.60 -12.75
N ALA A 314 15.10 17.56 -13.10
CA ALA A 314 16.56 17.64 -13.23
C ALA A 314 16.99 18.62 -14.33
N THR A 315 16.33 18.61 -15.50
CA THR A 315 16.64 19.52 -16.60
C THR A 315 16.28 20.97 -16.28
N LYS A 316 15.18 21.22 -15.54
CA LYS A 316 14.83 22.55 -15.03
C LYS A 316 15.94 23.14 -14.17
N VAL A 317 16.46 22.36 -13.21
CA VAL A 317 17.53 22.82 -12.32
C VAL A 317 18.87 22.94 -13.07
N LEU A 318 19.14 22.09 -14.06
CA LEU A 318 20.30 22.23 -14.95
C LEU A 318 20.23 23.51 -15.80
N ALA A 319 19.04 23.89 -16.26
CA ALA A 319 18.85 25.19 -16.95
C ALA A 319 19.24 26.35 -16.04
N GLN A 320 18.79 26.34 -14.79
CA GLN A 320 19.16 27.35 -13.78
C GLN A 320 20.68 27.34 -13.50
N TYR A 321 21.29 26.15 -13.41
CA TYR A 321 22.74 26.02 -13.27
C TYR A 321 23.49 26.69 -14.42
N TYR A 322 23.12 26.39 -15.67
CA TYR A 322 23.80 26.98 -16.84
C TYR A 322 23.58 28.47 -16.97
N ALA A 323 22.42 28.98 -16.58
CA ALA A 323 22.19 30.43 -16.48
C ALA A 323 23.14 31.09 -15.46
N ARG A 324 23.30 30.43 -14.30
CA ARG A 324 24.15 30.97 -13.21
C ARG A 324 25.66 30.95 -13.55
N VAL A 325 26.10 29.98 -14.37
CA VAL A 325 27.50 29.91 -14.86
C VAL A 325 27.69 30.64 -16.19
N ASN A 326 26.76 31.51 -16.56
CA ASN A 326 26.79 32.36 -17.76
C ASN A 326 26.94 31.58 -19.09
N LYS A 327 26.20 30.48 -19.22
CA LYS A 327 26.11 29.68 -20.46
C LYS A 327 24.67 29.68 -21.01
N PRO A 328 24.20 30.84 -21.58
CA PRO A 328 22.78 31.02 -21.89
C PRO A 328 22.23 30.03 -22.95
N VAL A 329 23.05 29.63 -23.93
CA VAL A 329 22.65 28.63 -24.95
C VAL A 329 22.35 27.30 -24.33
N LEU A 330 23.16 26.86 -23.38
CA LEU A 330 22.90 25.62 -22.64
C LEU A 330 21.72 25.76 -21.71
N ALA A 331 21.57 26.92 -21.03
CA ALA A 331 20.41 27.20 -20.19
C ALA A 331 19.12 27.06 -20.98
N MET A 332 19.03 27.69 -22.16
CA MET A 332 17.87 27.60 -23.07
C MET A 332 17.64 26.14 -23.51
N LYS A 333 18.69 25.44 -23.94
CA LYS A 333 18.56 24.03 -24.35
C LYS A 333 17.95 23.14 -23.26
N TYR A 334 18.39 23.29 -22.00
CA TYR A 334 17.88 22.50 -20.88
C TYR A 334 16.48 22.95 -20.44
N ALA A 335 16.15 24.24 -20.57
CA ALA A 335 14.80 24.75 -20.33
C ALA A 335 13.78 24.15 -21.33
N LEU A 336 14.13 24.13 -22.62
CA LEU A 336 13.30 23.48 -23.66
C LEU A 336 13.11 21.98 -23.37
N LYS A 337 14.19 21.25 -23.02
CA LYS A 337 14.09 19.85 -22.64
C LYS A 337 13.19 19.65 -21.42
N SER A 338 13.23 20.54 -20.44
CA SER A 338 12.33 20.47 -19.29
C SER A 338 10.87 20.60 -19.69
N SER A 339 10.57 21.54 -20.63
CA SER A 339 9.21 21.67 -21.17
C SER A 339 8.76 20.41 -21.92
N GLU A 340 9.61 19.88 -22.81
CA GLU A 340 9.32 18.62 -23.55
C GLU A 340 9.01 17.45 -22.60
N TYR A 341 9.77 17.31 -21.53
CA TYR A 341 9.54 16.26 -20.54
C TYR A 341 8.27 16.50 -19.71
N ASN A 342 7.95 17.75 -19.35
CA ASN A 342 6.69 18.08 -18.69
C ASN A 342 5.48 17.78 -19.58
N ASP A 343 5.56 18.08 -20.88
CA ASP A 343 4.49 17.77 -21.82
C ASP A 343 4.30 16.25 -21.95
N SER A 344 5.40 15.49 -21.98
CA SER A 344 5.36 14.02 -22.01
C SER A 344 4.77 13.43 -20.72
N ASP A 345 5.12 13.98 -19.56
CA ASP A 345 4.58 13.58 -18.26
C ASP A 345 3.07 13.84 -18.20
N LEU A 346 2.64 15.03 -18.64
CA LEU A 346 1.23 15.40 -18.69
C LEU A 346 0.42 14.48 -19.60
N LEU A 347 0.97 14.09 -20.76
CA LEU A 347 0.32 13.13 -21.66
C LEU A 347 0.18 11.75 -21.00
N ALA A 348 1.24 11.27 -20.34
CA ALA A 348 1.20 9.98 -19.64
C ALA A 348 0.17 9.97 -18.49
N VAL A 349 0.09 11.08 -17.73
CA VAL A 349 -0.92 11.24 -16.67
C VAL A 349 -2.34 11.25 -17.24
N ARG A 350 -2.57 12.00 -18.34
CA ARG A 350 -3.88 12.05 -19.01
C ARG A 350 -4.28 10.67 -19.56
N GLU A 351 -3.36 9.95 -20.16
CA GLU A 351 -3.63 8.60 -20.67
C GLU A 351 -4.02 7.65 -19.53
N SER A 352 -3.31 7.68 -18.41
CA SER A 352 -3.65 6.92 -17.23
C SER A 352 -5.03 7.28 -16.68
N GLN A 353 -5.36 8.58 -16.62
CA GLN A 353 -6.69 9.05 -16.18
C GLN A 353 -7.81 8.58 -17.12
N LEU A 354 -7.58 8.63 -18.45
CA LEU A 354 -8.55 8.13 -19.43
C LEU A 354 -8.79 6.62 -19.27
N GLN A 355 -7.75 5.84 -19.05
CA GLN A 355 -7.89 4.39 -18.79
C GLN A 355 -8.72 4.14 -17.51
N GLN A 356 -8.50 4.90 -16.47
CA GLN A 356 -9.29 4.80 -15.22
C GLN A 356 -10.76 5.18 -15.44
N ILE A 357 -11.03 6.27 -16.17
CA ILE A 357 -12.40 6.69 -16.52
C ILE A 357 -13.08 5.58 -17.35
N GLN A 358 -12.38 4.98 -18.31
CA GLN A 358 -12.91 3.89 -19.12
C GLN A 358 -13.21 2.65 -18.25
N ALA A 359 -12.33 2.32 -17.30
CA ALA A 359 -12.56 1.22 -16.36
C ALA A 359 -13.80 1.49 -15.48
N MET A 360 -13.94 2.71 -14.96
CA MET A 360 -15.14 3.12 -14.19
C MET A 360 -16.43 3.06 -15.01
N TYR A 361 -16.38 3.51 -16.27
CA TYR A 361 -17.53 3.43 -17.18
C TYR A 361 -17.94 1.99 -17.45
N ASN A 362 -16.99 1.13 -17.78
CA ASN A 362 -17.23 -0.29 -18.03
C ASN A 362 -17.79 -1.00 -16.79
N TYR A 363 -17.26 -0.67 -15.61
CA TYR A 363 -17.76 -1.17 -14.35
C TYR A 363 -19.22 -0.77 -14.12
N GLY A 364 -19.57 0.52 -14.22
CA GLY A 364 -20.95 1.01 -14.05
C GLY A 364 -21.91 0.36 -15.05
N ARG A 365 -21.50 0.18 -16.29
CA ARG A 365 -22.26 -0.53 -17.31
C ARG A 365 -22.52 -1.99 -16.96
N ASN A 366 -21.50 -2.68 -16.46
CA ASN A 366 -21.62 -4.09 -16.07
C ASN A 366 -22.54 -4.25 -14.86
N GLN A 367 -22.48 -3.36 -13.88
CA GLN A 367 -23.40 -3.32 -12.73
C GLN A 367 -24.86 -3.11 -13.20
N GLU A 368 -25.09 -2.22 -14.16
CA GLU A 368 -26.44 -2.00 -14.68
C GLU A 368 -26.98 -3.23 -15.43
N ILE A 369 -26.12 -3.94 -16.18
CA ILE A 369 -26.49 -5.18 -16.87
C ILE A 369 -26.82 -6.27 -15.86
N ALA A 370 -26.01 -6.45 -14.80
CA ALA A 370 -26.23 -7.43 -13.73
C ALA A 370 -27.57 -7.15 -13.03
N ARG A 371 -27.81 -5.91 -12.61
CA ARG A 371 -29.08 -5.50 -11.99
C ARG A 371 -30.29 -5.79 -12.87
N LYS A 372 -30.18 -5.50 -14.19
CA LYS A 372 -31.28 -5.79 -15.13
C LYS A 372 -31.51 -7.30 -15.29
N ALA A 373 -30.45 -8.11 -15.20
CA ALA A 373 -30.57 -9.58 -15.25
C ALA A 373 -31.25 -10.13 -14.00
N GLU A 374 -30.87 -9.65 -12.80
CA GLU A 374 -31.48 -9.99 -11.52
C GLU A 374 -32.98 -9.67 -11.51
N LEU A 375 -33.36 -8.43 -11.91
CA LEU A 375 -34.76 -8.01 -12.00
C LEU A 375 -35.59 -8.84 -12.99
N LYS A 376 -34.95 -9.40 -14.01
CA LYS A 376 -35.62 -10.34 -14.93
C LYS A 376 -35.79 -11.72 -14.30
N ALA A 377 -34.79 -12.21 -13.55
CA ALA A 377 -34.85 -13.50 -12.86
C ALA A 377 -35.93 -13.50 -11.76
N GLU A 378 -36.11 -12.39 -11.04
CA GLU A 378 -37.13 -12.24 -10.00
C GLU A 378 -38.60 -12.18 -10.57
N ARG A 379 -38.76 -11.95 -11.87
CA ARG A 379 -40.07 -11.84 -12.54
C ARG A 379 -40.52 -13.14 -13.23
N ILE A 380 -39.66 -14.18 -13.20
CA ILE A 380 -39.95 -15.55 -13.70
C ILE A 380 -40.33 -16.45 -12.52
#